data_8832eb360359d1ceff4f03cd056e024f
#
_entry.id   8832eb360359d1ceff4f03cd056e024f
#
_cell.length_a   1.000
_cell.length_b   1.000
_cell.length_c   1.000
_cell.angle_alpha   90.00
_cell.angle_beta   90.00
_cell.angle_gamma   90.00
#
_symmetry.space_group_name_H-M   'P 1'
#
loop_
_entity.id
_entity.type
_entity.pdbx_description
1 polymer ?
#
loop_
_entity_poly.entity_id
_entity_poly.type
_entity_poly.pdbx_seq_one_letter_code
_entity_poly.pdbx_strand_id
1 'polypeptide(L)'
;KIILLNFVILLFVAYWLGVFFIFYRQPYERIMFSIVFIIILLSIYILVLPGLAFTNTMWEVDQNSLKYIHFDHNLDKTKYLYSFLFRNKYPRYQINLRLSQIDFVQISYYRYSFYPSKYLVDGSGYKIVFKFNMLDGSQYIIENFVSHDRESFKQGIELMKKLGVHFVDPYHLLEALCSNKDINLH
;
A
#
# COMPACT_ATOMS: atom_id res chain seq x y z
N LYS A 1 -13.95 -5.43 -8.58
CA LYS A 1 -15.28 -5.93 -8.19
C LYS A 1 -15.63 -5.58 -6.74
N ILE A 2 -14.73 -5.79 -5.78
CA ILE A 2 -14.95 -5.48 -4.35
C ILE A 2 -15.22 -3.98 -4.13
N ILE A 3 -14.47 -3.11 -4.80
CA ILE A 3 -14.63 -1.65 -4.71
C ILE A 3 -16.02 -1.22 -5.18
N LEU A 4 -16.51 -1.77 -6.29
CA LEU A 4 -17.84 -1.48 -6.81
C LEU A 4 -18.95 -1.96 -5.86
N LEU A 5 -18.78 -3.13 -5.27
CA LEU A 5 -19.71 -3.71 -4.29
C LEU A 5 -19.80 -2.81 -3.04
N ASN A 6 -18.65 -2.39 -2.50
CA ASN A 6 -18.62 -1.50 -1.34
C ASN A 6 -19.25 -0.14 -1.66
N PHE A 7 -19.07 0.38 -2.87
CA PHE A 7 -19.71 1.60 -3.31
C PHE A 7 -21.25 1.49 -3.34
N VAL A 8 -21.77 0.38 -3.89
CA VAL A 8 -23.21 0.12 -3.92
C VAL A 8 -23.78 -0.03 -2.51
N ILE A 9 -23.07 -0.74 -1.62
CA ILE A 9 -23.48 -0.89 -0.21
C ILE A 9 -23.51 0.48 0.48
N LEU A 10 -22.51 1.32 0.27
CA LEU A 10 -22.43 2.66 0.85
C LEU A 10 -23.55 3.56 0.38
N LEU A 11 -23.88 3.54 -0.91
CA LEU A 11 -25.03 4.26 -1.46
C LEU A 11 -26.36 3.78 -0.88
N PHE A 12 -26.50 2.46 -0.68
CA PHE A 12 -27.69 1.85 -0.09
C PHE A 12 -27.86 2.28 1.38
N VAL A 13 -26.78 2.21 2.17
CA VAL A 13 -26.77 2.65 3.58
C VAL A 13 -27.05 4.15 3.67
N ALA A 14 -26.45 4.96 2.78
CA ALA A 14 -26.69 6.40 2.70
C ALA A 14 -28.15 6.74 2.41
N TYR A 15 -28.76 6.03 1.45
CA TYR A 15 -30.15 6.18 1.10
C TYR A 15 -31.06 5.87 2.31
N TRP A 16 -30.86 4.74 2.98
CA TRP A 16 -31.67 4.34 4.14
C TRP A 16 -31.49 5.27 5.34
N LEU A 17 -30.29 5.71 5.64
CA LEU A 17 -30.05 6.71 6.70
C LEU A 17 -30.68 8.06 6.31
N GLY A 18 -30.58 8.47 5.08
CA GLY A 18 -31.26 9.66 4.57
C GLY A 18 -32.77 9.56 4.75
N VAL A 19 -33.38 8.46 4.34
CA VAL A 19 -34.83 8.21 4.51
C VAL A 19 -35.22 8.24 5.98
N PHE A 20 -34.43 7.61 6.89
CA PHE A 20 -34.75 7.53 8.33
C PHE A 20 -34.69 8.91 9.03
N PHE A 21 -33.67 9.72 8.73
CA PHE A 21 -33.55 11.07 9.32
C PHE A 21 -34.51 12.09 8.73
N ILE A 22 -35.09 11.82 7.57
CA ILE A 22 -35.87 12.76 6.77
C ILE A 22 -37.38 12.59 6.98
N PHE A 23 -37.83 11.54 7.65
CA PHE A 23 -39.26 11.21 7.77
C PHE A 23 -40.10 12.32 8.44
N TYR A 24 -39.46 13.22 9.20
CA TYR A 24 -40.12 14.26 10.00
C TYR A 24 -39.96 15.70 9.46
N ARG A 25 -39.39 15.93 8.27
CA ARG A 25 -39.10 17.27 7.74
C ARG A 25 -39.84 17.61 6.43
N GLN A 26 -39.88 18.90 6.13
CA GLN A 26 -40.48 19.42 4.91
C GLN A 26 -39.78 18.88 3.65
N PRO A 27 -40.52 18.71 2.49
CA PRO A 27 -39.98 18.05 1.30
C PRO A 27 -38.69 18.68 0.75
N TYR A 28 -38.56 20.01 0.77
CA TYR A 28 -37.38 20.72 0.27
C TYR A 28 -36.14 20.50 1.16
N GLU A 29 -36.35 20.43 2.48
CA GLU A 29 -35.26 20.16 3.42
C GLU A 29 -34.74 18.74 3.24
N ARG A 30 -35.61 17.79 2.91
CA ARG A 30 -35.23 16.42 2.61
C ARG A 30 -34.25 16.34 1.46
N ILE A 31 -34.55 17.04 0.35
CA ILE A 31 -33.69 17.05 -0.83
C ILE A 31 -32.34 17.68 -0.49
N MET A 32 -32.31 18.84 0.17
CA MET A 32 -31.05 19.48 0.57
C MET A 32 -30.18 18.59 1.47
N PHE A 33 -30.78 18.01 2.53
CA PHE A 33 -30.04 17.11 3.42
C PHE A 33 -29.52 15.86 2.70
N SER A 34 -30.31 15.27 1.80
CA SER A 34 -29.89 14.13 1.00
C SER A 34 -28.69 14.47 0.12
N ILE A 35 -28.69 15.62 -0.54
CA ILE A 35 -27.58 16.08 -1.38
C ILE A 35 -26.31 16.29 -0.53
N VAL A 36 -26.44 17.03 0.59
CA VAL A 36 -25.29 17.26 1.50
C VAL A 36 -24.73 15.96 2.04
N PHE A 37 -25.59 15.04 2.45
CA PHE A 37 -25.18 13.74 2.98
C PHE A 37 -24.47 12.88 1.92
N ILE A 38 -24.98 12.86 0.68
CA ILE A 38 -24.31 12.18 -0.45
C ILE A 38 -22.93 12.80 -0.72
N ILE A 39 -22.81 14.12 -0.68
CA ILE A 39 -21.53 14.80 -0.89
C ILE A 39 -20.52 14.42 0.22
N ILE A 40 -20.96 14.40 1.48
CA ILE A 40 -20.12 14.01 2.61
C ILE A 40 -19.66 12.55 2.47
N LEU A 41 -20.57 11.63 2.17
CA LEU A 41 -20.24 10.23 1.98
C LEU A 41 -19.30 9.99 0.79
N LEU A 42 -19.54 10.67 -0.33
CA LEU A 42 -18.63 10.64 -1.48
C LEU A 42 -17.25 11.17 -1.11
N SER A 43 -17.19 12.25 -0.34
CA SER A 43 -15.92 12.81 0.13
C SER A 43 -15.17 11.84 1.04
N ILE A 44 -15.86 11.22 2.01
CA ILE A 44 -15.28 10.20 2.87
C ILE A 44 -14.81 9.00 2.03
N TYR A 45 -15.61 8.54 1.10
CA TYR A 45 -15.28 7.44 0.22
C TYR A 45 -14.01 7.72 -0.61
N ILE A 46 -13.93 8.91 -1.21
CA ILE A 46 -12.79 9.34 -2.02
C ILE A 46 -11.51 9.47 -1.19
N LEU A 47 -11.61 9.98 0.05
CA LEU A 47 -10.45 10.23 0.90
C LEU A 47 -9.99 9.00 1.68
N VAL A 48 -10.92 8.17 2.13
CA VAL A 48 -10.63 7.04 3.04
C VAL A 48 -10.34 5.76 2.27
N LEU A 49 -11.08 5.49 1.19
CA LEU A 49 -10.95 4.24 0.45
C LEU A 49 -9.53 3.97 -0.08
N PRO A 50 -8.83 4.94 -0.69
CA PRO A 50 -7.46 4.71 -1.14
C PRO A 50 -6.51 4.39 0.00
N GLY A 51 -6.73 5.00 1.18
CA GLY A 51 -5.95 4.71 2.39
C GLY A 51 -6.13 3.28 2.91
N LEU A 52 -7.34 2.73 2.74
CA LEU A 52 -7.66 1.37 3.17
C LEU A 52 -7.34 0.31 2.11
N ALA A 53 -7.45 0.66 0.83
CA ALA A 53 -7.33 -0.29 -0.27
C ALA A 53 -5.88 -0.54 -0.71
N PHE A 54 -4.97 0.41 -0.46
CA PHE A 54 -3.59 0.32 -0.91
C PHE A 54 -2.62 0.43 0.25
N THR A 55 -1.60 -0.42 0.19
CA THR A 55 -0.40 -0.23 1.01
C THR A 55 0.28 1.09 0.66
N ASN A 56 1.15 1.57 1.55
CA ASN A 56 1.93 2.77 1.27
C ASN A 56 2.96 2.55 0.16
N THR A 57 3.17 1.31 -0.25
CA THR A 57 4.18 0.92 -1.21
C THR A 57 3.59 -0.02 -2.26
N MET A 58 4.00 0.16 -3.49
CA MET A 58 3.74 -0.78 -4.57
C MET A 58 5.03 -1.04 -5.30
N TRP A 59 5.21 -2.26 -5.73
CA TRP A 59 6.33 -2.65 -6.57
C TRP A 59 5.89 -3.67 -7.62
N GLU A 60 6.60 -3.68 -8.71
CA GLU A 60 6.38 -4.56 -9.84
C GLU A 60 7.74 -5.06 -10.32
N VAL A 61 7.86 -6.34 -10.55
CA VAL A 61 9.03 -6.96 -11.16
C VAL A 61 8.62 -7.52 -12.50
N ASP A 62 9.31 -7.11 -13.54
CA ASP A 62 9.24 -7.70 -14.85
C ASP A 62 10.58 -8.39 -15.20
N GLN A 63 10.71 -8.93 -16.43
CA GLN A 63 11.93 -9.64 -16.86
C GLN A 63 13.19 -8.76 -16.87
N ASN A 64 13.06 -7.45 -16.89
CA ASN A 64 14.17 -6.52 -17.05
C ASN A 64 14.35 -5.55 -15.91
N SER A 65 13.28 -5.26 -15.17
CA SER A 65 13.28 -4.17 -14.19
C SER A 65 12.47 -4.45 -12.95
N LEU A 66 12.91 -3.83 -11.86
CA LEU A 66 12.16 -3.65 -10.63
C LEU A 66 11.69 -2.20 -10.56
N LYS A 67 10.39 -2.00 -10.48
CA LYS A 67 9.76 -0.69 -10.36
C LYS A 67 9.15 -0.57 -8.97
N TYR A 68 9.36 0.57 -8.33
CA TYR A 68 8.89 0.81 -6.97
C TYR A 68 8.34 2.23 -6.83
N ILE A 69 7.26 2.35 -6.06
CA ILE A 69 6.67 3.62 -5.68
C ILE A 69 6.28 3.57 -4.20
N HIS A 70 6.57 4.67 -3.51
CA HIS A 70 6.13 4.93 -2.15
C HIS A 70 5.14 6.10 -2.13
N PHE A 71 4.07 5.95 -1.38
CA PHE A 71 3.05 7.00 -1.21
C PHE A 71 3.19 7.62 0.17
N ASP A 72 3.68 8.85 0.22
CA ASP A 72 3.86 9.58 1.47
C ASP A 72 2.52 10.02 2.08
N HIS A 73 1.55 10.32 1.21
CA HIS A 73 0.24 10.81 1.62
C HIS A 73 -0.92 10.06 0.94
N ASN A 74 -2.06 9.97 1.64
CA ASN A 74 -3.28 9.38 1.10
C ASN A 74 -3.77 10.09 -0.17
N LEU A 75 -3.52 11.39 -0.31
CA LEU A 75 -3.85 12.15 -1.52
C LEU A 75 -3.09 11.66 -2.76
N ASP A 76 -1.86 11.20 -2.60
CA ASP A 76 -1.06 10.68 -3.72
C ASP A 76 -1.60 9.32 -4.17
N LYS A 77 -2.03 8.48 -3.22
CA LYS A 77 -2.74 7.23 -3.53
C LYS A 77 -4.03 7.51 -4.29
N THR A 78 -4.78 8.52 -3.86
CA THR A 78 -6.02 8.93 -4.52
C THR A 78 -5.77 9.40 -5.95
N LYS A 79 -4.79 10.28 -6.16
CA LYS A 79 -4.38 10.74 -7.50
C LYS A 79 -3.94 9.56 -8.38
N TYR A 80 -3.19 8.62 -7.79
CA TYR A 80 -2.77 7.40 -8.47
C TYR A 80 -3.97 6.59 -8.95
N LEU A 81 -4.90 6.29 -8.04
CA LEU A 81 -6.10 5.52 -8.34
C LEU A 81 -6.93 6.17 -9.45
N TYR A 82 -7.13 7.50 -9.38
CA TYR A 82 -7.87 8.24 -10.40
C TYR A 82 -7.14 8.26 -11.75
N SER A 83 -5.82 8.43 -11.75
CA SER A 83 -5.04 8.40 -12.99
C SER A 83 -5.09 7.03 -13.66
N PHE A 84 -5.10 5.97 -12.88
CA PHE A 84 -5.25 4.60 -13.36
C PHE A 84 -6.65 4.34 -13.92
N LEU A 85 -7.71 4.73 -13.18
CA LEU A 85 -9.10 4.45 -13.56
C LEU A 85 -9.58 5.27 -14.76
N PHE A 86 -9.18 6.54 -14.85
CA PHE A 86 -9.75 7.48 -15.83
C PHE A 86 -8.81 7.89 -16.96
N ARG A 87 -7.51 7.73 -16.79
CA ARG A 87 -6.54 8.18 -17.77
C ARG A 87 -5.70 7.08 -18.40
N ASN A 88 -5.83 5.84 -17.93
CA ASN A 88 -4.98 4.72 -18.32
C ASN A 88 -3.47 5.06 -18.29
N LYS A 89 -3.08 6.02 -17.46
CA LYS A 89 -1.69 6.42 -17.31
C LYS A 89 -1.11 5.65 -16.12
N TYR A 90 -0.12 4.83 -16.43
CA TYR A 90 0.70 4.21 -15.39
C TYR A 90 1.41 5.30 -14.58
N PRO A 91 1.52 5.12 -13.27
CA PRO A 91 2.23 6.06 -12.41
C PRO A 91 3.69 6.15 -12.82
N ARG A 92 4.29 7.29 -12.53
CA ARG A 92 5.74 7.38 -12.54
C ARG A 92 6.25 6.68 -11.30
N TYR A 93 6.89 5.54 -11.50
CA TYR A 93 7.63 4.89 -10.42
C TYR A 93 8.77 5.81 -9.95
N GLN A 94 8.96 5.88 -8.63
CA GLN A 94 10.03 6.68 -8.04
C GLN A 94 11.39 6.03 -8.29
N ILE A 95 11.41 4.70 -8.26
CA ILE A 95 12.59 3.89 -8.49
C ILE A 95 12.29 2.93 -9.64
N ASN A 96 13.23 2.84 -10.58
CA ASN A 96 13.18 1.90 -11.68
C ASN A 96 14.59 1.34 -11.87
N LEU A 97 14.82 0.15 -11.32
CA LEU A 97 16.12 -0.52 -11.34
C LEU A 97 16.13 -1.59 -12.42
N ARG A 98 17.15 -1.59 -13.26
CA ARG A 98 17.38 -2.71 -14.18
C ARG A 98 17.95 -3.89 -13.40
N LEU A 99 17.31 -5.05 -13.49
CA LEU A 99 17.73 -6.24 -12.74
C LEU A 99 19.16 -6.66 -13.07
N SER A 100 19.58 -6.51 -14.32
CA SER A 100 20.95 -6.80 -14.77
C SER A 100 22.03 -5.87 -14.18
N GLN A 101 21.65 -4.76 -13.59
CA GLN A 101 22.56 -3.82 -12.94
C GLN A 101 22.62 -3.98 -11.42
N ILE A 102 21.81 -4.88 -10.85
CA ILE A 102 21.84 -5.20 -9.43
C ILE A 102 22.98 -6.20 -9.20
N ASP A 103 23.94 -5.81 -8.35
CA ASP A 103 25.03 -6.69 -7.91
C ASP A 103 24.48 -7.68 -6.85
N PHE A 104 23.96 -7.15 -5.75
CA PHE A 104 23.28 -7.96 -4.75
C PHE A 104 22.25 -7.15 -3.97
N VAL A 105 21.31 -7.86 -3.35
CA VAL A 105 20.30 -7.28 -2.46
C VAL A 105 20.58 -7.74 -1.04
N GLN A 106 20.94 -6.82 -0.18
CA GLN A 106 21.13 -7.09 1.25
C GLN A 106 19.83 -6.90 2.00
N ILE A 107 19.44 -7.90 2.78
CA ILE A 107 18.26 -7.83 3.64
C ILE A 107 18.72 -7.63 5.07
N SER A 108 18.15 -6.63 5.72
CA SER A 108 18.45 -6.29 7.10
C SER A 108 17.19 -5.81 7.83
N TYR A 109 17.31 -5.60 9.11
CA TYR A 109 16.25 -5.01 9.91
C TYR A 109 16.82 -4.00 10.88
N TYR A 110 15.98 -3.06 11.31
CA TYR A 110 16.27 -2.20 12.44
C TYR A 110 15.08 -2.10 13.38
N ARG A 111 15.38 -1.95 14.65
CA ARG A 111 14.38 -1.73 15.69
C ARG A 111 13.98 -0.27 15.68
N TYR A 112 12.70 0.01 15.72
CA TYR A 112 12.17 1.35 15.93
C TYR A 112 11.23 1.38 17.12
N SER A 113 11.25 2.49 17.85
CA SER A 113 10.30 2.75 18.92
C SER A 113 9.20 3.67 18.40
N PHE A 114 7.97 3.39 18.78
CA PHE A 114 6.85 4.25 18.45
C PHE A 114 6.06 4.57 19.71
N TYR A 115 5.61 5.82 19.79
CA TYR A 115 4.78 6.31 20.87
C TYR A 115 3.37 6.54 20.32
N PRO A 116 2.46 5.57 20.42
CA PRO A 116 1.13 5.70 19.82
C PRO A 116 0.28 6.80 20.48
N SER A 117 0.56 7.14 21.74
CA SER A 117 0.06 8.35 22.42
C SER A 117 0.83 8.60 23.71
N LYS A 118 0.66 9.79 24.33
CA LYS A 118 1.23 10.12 25.64
C LYS A 118 0.79 9.20 26.79
N TYR A 119 -0.26 8.40 26.58
CA TYR A 119 -0.89 7.56 27.61
C TYR A 119 -0.77 6.06 27.31
N LEU A 120 -0.14 5.66 26.22
CA LEU A 120 0.04 4.26 25.86
C LEU A 120 1.48 3.82 26.11
N VAL A 121 1.62 2.55 26.46
CA VAL A 121 2.91 1.91 26.71
C VAL A 121 3.80 2.05 25.46
N ASP A 122 5.08 2.30 25.69
CA ASP A 122 6.10 2.34 24.63
C ASP A 122 6.04 1.07 23.79
N GLY A 123 5.77 1.24 22.50
CA GLY A 123 5.80 0.16 21.52
C GLY A 123 7.16 0.12 20.83
N SER A 124 7.66 -1.07 20.58
CA SER A 124 8.79 -1.25 19.68
C SER A 124 8.43 -2.24 18.59
N GLY A 125 8.92 -1.99 17.40
CA GLY A 125 8.73 -2.85 16.24
C GLY A 125 10.04 -3.02 15.47
N TYR A 126 10.02 -3.94 14.52
CA TYR A 126 11.13 -4.15 13.60
C TYR A 126 10.69 -3.78 12.19
N LYS A 127 11.57 -3.10 11.48
CA LYS A 127 11.35 -2.72 10.09
C LYS A 127 12.38 -3.44 9.23
N ILE A 128 11.89 -4.21 8.27
CA ILE A 128 12.74 -4.92 7.32
C ILE A 128 13.06 -4.01 6.16
N VAL A 129 14.33 -4.00 5.77
CA VAL A 129 14.89 -3.12 4.76
C VAL A 129 15.60 -3.94 3.71
N PHE A 130 15.31 -3.65 2.46
CA PHE A 130 15.98 -4.20 1.29
C PHE A 130 16.92 -3.15 0.72
N LYS A 131 18.22 -3.42 0.76
CA LYS A 131 19.25 -2.58 0.21
C LYS A 131 19.74 -3.16 -1.11
N PHE A 132 19.38 -2.52 -2.20
CA PHE A 132 19.80 -2.88 -3.53
C PHE A 132 21.15 -2.21 -3.81
N ASN A 133 22.20 -3.01 -3.96
CA ASN A 133 23.53 -2.55 -4.33
C ASN A 133 23.68 -2.75 -5.84
N MET A 134 24.04 -1.68 -6.54
CA MET A 134 24.16 -1.68 -8.00
C MET A 134 25.62 -1.86 -8.40
N LEU A 135 25.85 -2.39 -9.62
CA LEU A 135 27.19 -2.58 -10.19
C LEU A 135 27.98 -1.27 -10.36
N ASP A 136 27.30 -0.14 -10.47
CA ASP A 136 27.92 1.19 -10.54
C ASP A 136 28.29 1.78 -9.17
N GLY A 137 28.06 1.02 -8.09
CA GLY A 137 28.28 1.45 -6.71
C GLY A 137 27.14 2.25 -6.09
N SER A 138 26.09 2.58 -6.85
CA SER A 138 24.92 3.25 -6.27
C SER A 138 24.12 2.28 -5.39
N GLN A 139 23.37 2.84 -4.43
CA GLN A 139 22.60 2.07 -3.47
C GLN A 139 21.18 2.62 -3.38
N TYR A 140 20.20 1.72 -3.39
CA TYR A 140 18.79 2.07 -3.18
C TYR A 140 18.26 1.31 -1.98
N ILE A 141 17.71 2.05 -1.03
CA ILE A 141 17.12 1.50 0.20
C ILE A 141 15.61 1.52 0.01
N ILE A 142 15.01 0.35 0.06
CA ILE A 142 13.56 0.19 -0.06
C ILE A 142 13.04 -0.36 1.27
N GLU A 143 12.31 0.47 1.97
CA GLU A 143 11.59 0.10 3.16
C GLU A 143 10.19 -0.37 2.80
N ASN A 144 9.60 -1.24 3.64
CA ASN A 144 8.26 -1.78 3.40
C ASN A 144 8.08 -2.47 2.03
N PHE A 145 9.14 -3.14 1.56
CA PHE A 145 9.12 -3.91 0.32
C PHE A 145 8.18 -5.12 0.39
N VAL A 146 7.89 -5.58 1.61
CA VAL A 146 7.02 -6.73 1.84
C VAL A 146 5.57 -6.35 1.54
N SER A 147 4.99 -7.03 0.57
CA SER A 147 3.57 -6.87 0.22
C SER A 147 2.66 -7.55 1.24
N HIS A 148 1.43 -7.05 1.40
CA HIS A 148 0.37 -7.77 2.12
C HIS A 148 -0.02 -9.08 1.43
N ASP A 149 0.08 -9.13 0.10
CA ASP A 149 -0.04 -10.36 -0.66
C ASP A 149 1.31 -11.09 -0.68
N ARG A 150 1.43 -12.02 0.23
CA ARG A 150 2.66 -12.82 0.41
C ARG A 150 2.98 -13.71 -0.77
N GLU A 151 1.95 -14.21 -1.44
CA GLU A 151 2.16 -15.07 -2.60
C GLU A 151 2.77 -14.28 -3.76
N SER A 152 2.22 -13.12 -4.06
CA SER A 152 2.82 -12.20 -5.06
C SER A 152 4.24 -11.77 -4.66
N PHE A 153 4.48 -11.52 -3.37
CA PHE A 153 5.82 -11.22 -2.88
C PHE A 153 6.80 -12.35 -3.14
N LYS A 154 6.42 -13.59 -2.77
CA LYS A 154 7.23 -14.78 -2.99
C LYS A 154 7.53 -15.00 -4.47
N GLN A 155 6.52 -14.91 -5.34
CA GLN A 155 6.67 -15.03 -6.79
C GLN A 155 7.65 -13.98 -7.35
N GLY A 156 7.57 -12.74 -6.90
CA GLY A 156 8.48 -11.67 -7.30
C GLY A 156 9.94 -11.94 -6.88
N ILE A 157 10.14 -12.42 -5.65
CA ILE A 157 11.47 -12.80 -5.16
C ILE A 157 12.03 -14.00 -5.96
N GLU A 158 11.21 -15.00 -6.23
CA GLU A 158 11.61 -16.16 -7.02
C GLU A 158 11.97 -15.76 -8.46
N LEU A 159 11.22 -14.83 -9.05
CA LEU A 159 11.52 -14.29 -10.37
C LEU A 159 12.88 -13.58 -10.37
N MET A 160 13.13 -12.69 -9.40
CA MET A 160 14.42 -12.00 -9.28
C MET A 160 15.58 -12.99 -9.10
N LYS A 161 15.42 -14.03 -8.28
CA LYS A 161 16.43 -15.09 -8.12
C LYS A 161 16.69 -15.84 -9.45
N LYS A 162 15.65 -16.19 -10.19
CA LYS A 162 15.77 -16.83 -11.50
C LYS A 162 16.49 -15.94 -12.53
N LEU A 163 16.34 -14.62 -12.40
CA LEU A 163 17.01 -13.64 -13.26
C LEU A 163 18.44 -13.29 -12.78
N GLY A 164 18.97 -14.01 -11.79
CA GLY A 164 20.34 -13.90 -11.34
C GLY A 164 20.59 -12.87 -10.24
N VAL A 165 19.55 -12.28 -9.67
CA VAL A 165 19.70 -11.35 -8.54
C VAL A 165 20.12 -12.13 -7.29
N HIS A 166 21.28 -11.80 -6.73
CA HIS A 166 21.80 -12.42 -5.52
C HIS A 166 21.25 -11.75 -4.26
N PHE A 167 20.74 -12.56 -3.30
CA PHE A 167 20.23 -12.07 -2.03
C PHE A 167 21.16 -12.45 -0.87
N VAL A 168 21.61 -11.46 -0.13
CA VAL A 168 22.39 -11.61 1.10
C VAL A 168 21.46 -11.42 2.29
N ASP A 169 21.11 -12.51 2.94
CA ASP A 169 20.16 -12.56 4.05
C ASP A 169 20.73 -13.28 5.26
N PRO A 170 21.60 -12.62 6.04
CA PRO A 170 22.28 -13.24 7.17
C PRO A 170 21.33 -13.64 8.32
N TYR A 171 20.13 -13.12 8.32
CA TYR A 171 19.13 -13.35 9.38
C TYR A 171 17.99 -14.28 8.95
N HIS A 172 18.05 -14.87 7.76
CA HIS A 172 17.01 -15.75 7.21
C HIS A 172 15.60 -15.11 7.16
N LEU A 173 15.55 -13.77 7.04
CA LEU A 173 14.31 -13.00 7.02
C LEU A 173 13.47 -13.31 5.79
N LEU A 174 14.11 -13.52 4.64
CA LEU A 174 13.42 -13.80 3.39
C LEU A 174 12.64 -15.10 3.44
N GLU A 175 13.23 -16.15 4.04
CA GLU A 175 12.54 -17.42 4.24
C GLU A 175 11.34 -17.27 5.16
N ALA A 176 11.51 -16.56 6.28
CA ALA A 176 10.43 -16.29 7.22
C ALA A 176 9.28 -15.50 6.58
N LEU A 177 9.61 -14.47 5.79
CA LEU A 177 8.63 -13.66 5.06
C LEU A 177 7.84 -14.48 4.02
N CYS A 178 8.52 -15.38 3.31
CA CYS A 178 7.89 -16.23 2.29
C CYS A 178 7.09 -17.40 2.88
N SER A 179 7.45 -17.91 4.09
CA SER A 179 6.85 -19.10 4.69
C SER A 179 5.80 -18.83 5.76
N ASN A 180 5.48 -17.57 6.02
CA ASN A 180 4.55 -17.16 7.08
C ASN A 180 4.98 -17.58 8.51
N LYS A 181 6.25 -17.78 8.72
CA LYS A 181 6.80 -18.06 10.06
C LYS A 181 6.91 -16.75 10.84
N ASP A 182 6.70 -16.83 12.14
CA ASP A 182 6.99 -15.70 13.03
C ASP A 182 8.49 -15.39 13.00
N ILE A 183 8.80 -14.11 12.81
CA ILE A 183 10.18 -13.64 12.77
C ILE A 183 10.61 -13.38 14.21
N ASN A 184 11.32 -14.32 14.80
CA ASN A 184 11.94 -14.12 16.11
C ASN A 184 13.26 -13.38 15.94
N LEU A 185 13.19 -12.05 16.09
CA LEU A 185 14.37 -11.19 16.09
C LEU A 185 14.82 -11.00 17.55
N HIS A 186 15.92 -11.64 17.92
CA HIS A 186 16.57 -11.50 19.23
C HIS A 186 17.57 -10.34 19.24
#